data_50c68215da14d3d8032711385a5c7725
#
_entry.id   50c68215da14d3d8032711385a5c7725
#
_cell.length_a   1.000
_cell.length_b   1.000
_cell.length_c   1.000
_cell.angle_alpha   90.00
_cell.angle_beta   90.00
_cell.angle_gamma   90.00
#
_symmetry.space_group_name_H-M   'P 1'
#
loop_
_entity.id
_entity.type
_entity.pdbx_description
1 polymer ?
#
loop_
_entity_poly.entity_id
_entity_poly.type
_entity_poly.pdbx_seq_one_letter_code
_entity_poly.pdbx_strand_id
1 'polypeptide(L)'
;EVFNKYHTETEMMRYIKRLDRKDISLAHSMISLGSCTMKLNAAAEMLPLSRPEFMGMQPLVPEDQAEGYRELIHNLSEELKVITGFAGVSLQPNSGAAGEYAGLRVIRAYQESIGQGHRNKVLIPASAHGTNPASAVQAGFTTVTCACDEQGNVDMADLRAKAEENKDSLAALMITYPSTHGIFETEIVEICQIIHACGAQVYMDGANMNAQVGLTNPGFIGADVCHLNLHKTFASPHGGGGPGVGPICVAEHLV
;
A
#
# COMPACT_ATOMS: atom_id res chain seq x y z
N GLU A 1 5.87 16.61 35.40
CA GLU A 1 7.18 16.37 36.02
C GLU A 1 8.28 15.97 35.02
N VAL A 2 8.02 15.06 34.10
CA VAL A 2 9.03 14.56 33.16
C VAL A 2 9.64 15.68 32.32
N PHE A 3 8.83 16.56 31.78
CA PHE A 3 9.27 17.69 30.96
C PHE A 3 10.04 18.78 31.75
N ASN A 4 10.02 18.70 33.07
CA ASN A 4 10.73 19.64 33.94
C ASN A 4 11.88 18.95 34.72
N LYS A 5 12.28 17.75 34.32
CA LYS A 5 13.26 16.95 35.07
C LYS A 5 14.56 16.71 34.29
N TYR A 6 14.47 16.60 32.97
CA TYR A 6 15.59 16.26 32.10
C TYR A 6 15.90 17.44 31.19
N HIS A 7 16.85 18.29 31.61
CA HIS A 7 17.15 19.55 30.95
C HIS A 7 18.40 19.52 30.07
N THR A 8 19.24 18.51 30.22
CA THR A 8 20.40 18.33 29.34
C THR A 8 20.14 17.27 28.28
N GLU A 9 20.82 17.38 27.15
CA GLU A 9 20.75 16.39 26.07
C GLU A 9 21.07 14.96 26.59
N THR A 10 22.15 14.84 27.36
CA THR A 10 22.58 13.56 27.93
C THR A 10 21.52 12.95 28.86
N GLU A 11 20.89 13.74 29.71
CA GLU A 11 19.81 13.27 30.59
C GLU A 11 18.59 12.81 29.80
N MET A 12 18.21 13.57 28.77
CA MET A 12 17.09 13.21 27.88
C MET A 12 17.39 11.92 27.12
N MET A 13 18.56 11.76 26.54
CA MET A 13 18.97 10.53 25.85
C MET A 13 18.95 9.31 26.77
N ARG A 14 19.46 9.44 28.00
CA ARG A 14 19.42 8.37 29.00
C ARG A 14 18.00 8.05 29.44
N TYR A 15 17.12 9.06 29.54
CA TYR A 15 15.71 8.85 29.86
C TYR A 15 15.00 8.09 28.74
N ILE A 16 15.16 8.50 27.47
CA ILE A 16 14.60 7.83 26.30
C ILE A 16 15.09 6.37 26.25
N LYS A 17 16.41 6.15 26.43
CA LYS A 17 16.97 4.79 26.43
C LYS A 17 16.45 3.91 27.56
N ARG A 18 16.14 4.50 28.71
CA ARG A 18 15.48 3.78 29.83
C ARG A 18 14.06 3.36 29.49
N LEU A 19 13.32 4.18 28.72
CA LEU A 19 11.98 3.83 28.25
C LEU A 19 12.05 2.76 27.16
N ASP A 20 12.94 2.92 26.19
CA ASP A 20 13.21 1.97 25.11
C ASP A 20 13.47 0.55 25.64
N ARG A 21 14.24 0.42 26.73
CA ARG A 21 14.55 -0.86 27.37
C ARG A 21 13.37 -1.54 28.06
N LYS A 22 12.25 -0.86 28.26
CA LYS A 22 11.05 -1.44 28.86
C LYS A 22 10.11 -2.06 27.84
N ASP A 23 10.40 -1.89 26.57
CA ASP A 23 9.57 -2.34 25.48
C ASP A 23 10.41 -3.15 24.47
N ILE A 24 9.72 -3.76 23.50
CA ILE A 24 10.35 -4.50 22.41
C ILE A 24 10.90 -3.49 21.40
N SER A 25 12.18 -3.64 21.07
CA SER A 25 12.86 -2.81 20.08
C SER A 25 13.42 -3.68 18.97
N LEU A 26 13.36 -3.19 17.73
CA LEU A 26 13.95 -3.85 16.56
C LEU A 26 15.48 -4.06 16.70
N ALA A 27 16.14 -3.31 17.58
CA ALA A 27 17.57 -3.47 17.87
C ALA A 27 17.87 -4.66 18.78
N HIS A 28 16.86 -5.19 19.50
CA HIS A 28 17.04 -6.24 20.50
C HIS A 28 16.23 -7.49 20.25
N SER A 29 15.18 -7.41 19.46
CA SER A 29 14.24 -8.51 19.27
C SER A 29 13.60 -8.49 17.89
N MET A 30 13.16 -9.66 17.46
CA MET A 30 12.33 -9.81 16.27
C MET A 30 10.86 -9.64 16.66
N ILE A 31 10.17 -8.74 15.97
CA ILE A 31 8.74 -8.49 16.17
C ILE A 31 7.97 -9.44 15.27
N SER A 32 7.02 -10.18 15.84
CA SER A 32 6.23 -11.20 15.13
C SER A 32 5.30 -10.61 14.07
N LEU A 33 4.78 -9.40 14.27
CA LEU A 33 3.96 -8.67 13.32
C LEU A 33 4.68 -7.41 12.86
N GLY A 34 5.22 -7.45 11.63
CA GLY A 34 6.14 -6.42 11.15
C GLY A 34 5.52 -5.37 10.23
N SER A 35 4.21 -5.32 10.06
CA SER A 35 3.59 -4.49 9.01
C SER A 35 3.75 -2.98 9.23
N CYS A 36 3.52 -2.51 10.44
CA CYS A 36 3.71 -1.10 10.82
C CYS A 36 5.09 -0.82 11.36
N THR A 37 5.87 -1.86 11.57
CA THR A 37 7.21 -1.72 12.08
C THR A 37 8.12 -1.21 11.01
N MET A 38 8.69 -0.10 11.29
CA MET A 38 9.74 0.42 10.47
C MET A 38 10.94 -0.49 10.50
N LYS A 39 11.44 -0.79 9.31
CA LYS A 39 12.74 -1.43 9.19
C LYS A 39 13.80 -0.51 9.76
N LEU A 40 14.88 -1.09 10.24
CA LEU A 40 16.07 -0.33 10.58
C LEU A 40 16.70 0.15 9.26
N ASN A 41 16.33 1.35 8.85
CA ASN A 41 16.92 1.98 7.67
C ASN A 41 18.39 2.32 7.94
N ALA A 42 19.22 2.23 6.92
CA ALA A 42 20.61 2.63 7.04
C ALA A 42 20.72 4.14 7.33
N ALA A 43 21.62 4.52 8.25
CA ALA A 43 21.85 5.92 8.57
C ALA A 43 22.24 6.74 7.33
N ALA A 44 22.96 6.15 6.38
CA ALA A 44 23.34 6.79 5.12
C ALA A 44 22.13 7.16 4.26
N GLU A 45 21.05 6.40 4.31
CA GLU A 45 19.80 6.70 3.58
C GLU A 45 19.03 7.85 4.22
N MET A 46 19.23 8.09 5.52
CA MET A 46 18.59 9.17 6.26
C MET A 46 19.36 10.50 6.20
N LEU A 47 20.66 10.45 5.93
CA LEU A 47 21.52 11.65 5.90
C LEU A 47 21.04 12.77 4.92
N PRO A 48 20.59 12.47 3.70
CA PRO A 48 20.09 13.50 2.79
C PRO A 48 18.94 14.32 3.36
N LEU A 49 18.09 13.72 4.20
CA LEU A 49 16.95 14.41 4.81
C LEU A 49 17.35 15.50 5.80
N SER A 50 18.58 15.46 6.33
CA SER A 50 19.07 16.48 7.26
C SER A 50 19.67 17.72 6.56
N ARG A 51 19.74 17.71 5.24
CA ARG A 51 20.28 18.84 4.47
C ARG A 51 19.28 19.99 4.40
N PRO A 52 19.72 21.24 4.63
CA PRO A 52 18.84 22.41 4.57
C PRO A 52 18.10 22.55 3.23
N GLU A 53 18.73 22.15 2.13
CA GLU A 53 18.15 22.21 0.79
C GLU A 53 16.87 21.35 0.66
N PHE A 54 16.80 20.25 1.40
CA PHE A 54 15.60 19.40 1.44
C PHE A 54 14.64 19.80 2.56
N MET A 55 15.14 20.14 3.74
CA MET A 55 14.29 20.44 4.90
C MET A 55 13.74 21.87 4.90
N GLY A 56 14.45 22.81 4.31
CA GLY A 56 14.17 24.24 4.42
C GLY A 56 13.12 24.76 3.44
N MET A 57 12.68 23.95 2.49
CA MET A 57 11.70 24.40 1.50
C MET A 57 10.28 24.38 2.08
N GLN A 58 9.60 25.51 1.91
CA GLN A 58 8.20 25.64 2.30
C GLN A 58 7.32 24.90 1.25
N PRO A 59 6.38 24.02 1.68
CA PRO A 59 5.63 23.15 0.74
C PRO A 59 4.74 23.87 -0.28
N LEU A 60 4.41 25.14 -0.05
CA LEU A 60 3.53 25.93 -0.92
C LEU A 60 4.31 26.99 -1.74
N VAL A 61 5.60 26.80 -1.95
CA VAL A 61 6.37 27.67 -2.85
C VAL A 61 5.84 27.57 -4.29
N PRO A 62 5.98 28.62 -5.11
CA PRO A 62 5.67 28.54 -6.53
C PRO A 62 6.45 27.42 -7.23
N GLU A 63 5.84 26.83 -8.26
CA GLU A 63 6.40 25.65 -8.94
C GLU A 63 7.79 25.88 -9.56
N ASP A 64 8.05 27.09 -10.04
CA ASP A 64 9.34 27.50 -10.60
C ASP A 64 10.46 27.56 -9.54
N GLN A 65 10.12 27.58 -8.26
CA GLN A 65 11.07 27.51 -7.14
C GLN A 65 11.24 26.08 -6.58
N ALA A 66 10.48 25.10 -7.09
CA ALA A 66 10.47 23.72 -6.63
C ALA A 66 10.96 22.73 -7.71
N GLU A 67 11.76 23.18 -8.66
CA GLU A 67 12.16 22.38 -9.84
C GLU A 67 12.84 21.06 -9.46
N GLY A 68 13.78 21.08 -8.50
CA GLY A 68 14.44 19.88 -8.02
C GLY A 68 13.51 18.88 -7.33
N TYR A 69 12.49 19.36 -6.60
CA TYR A 69 11.47 18.49 -6.02
C TYR A 69 10.56 17.86 -7.09
N ARG A 70 10.22 18.60 -8.14
CA ARG A 70 9.44 18.08 -9.26
C ARG A 70 10.21 16.98 -10.00
N GLU A 71 11.50 17.19 -10.24
CA GLU A 71 12.37 16.18 -10.83
C GLU A 71 12.44 14.92 -9.97
N LEU A 72 12.64 15.07 -8.66
CA LEU A 72 12.67 13.94 -7.72
C LEU A 72 11.35 13.17 -7.73
N ILE A 73 10.21 13.86 -7.66
CA ILE A 73 8.88 13.25 -7.71
C ILE A 73 8.64 12.53 -9.04
N HIS A 74 9.04 13.16 -10.15
CA HIS A 74 8.91 12.56 -11.47
C HIS A 74 9.76 11.28 -11.58
N ASN A 75 11.04 11.35 -11.22
CA ASN A 75 11.94 10.20 -11.31
C ASN A 75 11.46 9.04 -10.44
N LEU A 76 11.07 9.31 -9.20
CA LEU A 76 10.48 8.28 -8.32
C LEU A 76 9.22 7.67 -8.92
N SER A 77 8.36 8.47 -9.54
CA SER A 77 7.15 7.96 -10.20
C SER A 77 7.48 7.05 -11.36
N GLU A 78 8.47 7.40 -12.19
CA GLU A 78 8.93 6.55 -13.31
C GLU A 78 9.55 5.24 -12.82
N GLU A 79 10.37 5.29 -11.77
CA GLU A 79 10.93 4.09 -11.14
C GLU A 79 9.83 3.17 -10.59
N LEU A 80 8.81 3.73 -9.93
CA LEU A 80 7.69 2.94 -9.42
C LEU A 80 6.84 2.34 -10.53
N LYS A 81 6.67 3.00 -11.67
CA LYS A 81 6.03 2.40 -12.87
C LYS A 81 6.78 1.16 -13.32
N VAL A 82 8.11 1.23 -13.43
CA VAL A 82 8.95 0.09 -13.83
C VAL A 82 8.84 -1.05 -12.80
N ILE A 83 8.95 -0.75 -11.51
CA ILE A 83 8.90 -1.75 -10.44
C ILE A 83 7.54 -2.47 -10.40
N THR A 84 6.45 -1.73 -10.62
CA THR A 84 5.10 -2.27 -10.52
C THR A 84 4.53 -2.79 -11.83
N GLY A 85 5.11 -2.41 -12.96
CA GLY A 85 4.60 -2.73 -14.29
C GLY A 85 3.36 -1.92 -14.69
N PHE A 86 3.12 -0.78 -14.04
CA PHE A 86 1.97 0.08 -14.28
C PHE A 86 2.31 1.33 -15.11
N ALA A 87 1.27 1.95 -15.68
CA ALA A 87 1.40 3.14 -16.53
C ALA A 87 1.28 4.46 -15.76
N GLY A 88 0.48 4.49 -14.71
CA GLY A 88 0.23 5.69 -13.89
C GLY A 88 0.64 5.50 -12.43
N VAL A 89 1.21 6.56 -11.83
CA VAL A 89 1.58 6.61 -10.42
C VAL A 89 1.19 7.95 -9.82
N SER A 90 0.63 7.94 -8.61
CA SER A 90 0.45 9.14 -7.81
C SER A 90 1.06 8.95 -6.43
N LEU A 91 1.88 9.91 -6.00
CA LEU A 91 2.51 9.96 -4.69
C LEU A 91 1.68 10.73 -3.65
N GLN A 92 0.48 11.18 -4.01
CA GLN A 92 -0.39 11.98 -3.14
C GLN A 92 -0.85 11.27 -1.85
N PRO A 93 -1.18 9.97 -1.86
CA PRO A 93 -1.61 9.30 -0.64
C PRO A 93 -0.48 9.26 0.40
N ASN A 94 -0.79 9.69 1.62
CA ASN A 94 0.18 9.82 2.71
C ASN A 94 0.22 8.63 3.67
N SER A 95 -0.43 7.53 3.30
CA SER A 95 -0.42 6.26 4.05
C SER A 95 -0.94 5.12 3.18
N GLY A 96 -0.73 3.87 3.61
CA GLY A 96 -1.30 2.70 2.94
C GLY A 96 -2.82 2.77 2.84
N ALA A 97 -3.50 3.09 3.94
CA ALA A 97 -4.96 3.22 3.95
C ALA A 97 -5.46 4.35 3.02
N ALA A 98 -4.72 5.46 2.91
CA ALA A 98 -5.03 6.52 1.94
C ALA A 98 -4.82 6.04 0.51
N GLY A 99 -3.80 5.21 0.25
CA GLY A 99 -3.57 4.54 -1.02
C GLY A 99 -4.68 3.56 -1.37
N GLU A 100 -5.11 2.74 -0.40
CA GLU A 100 -6.26 1.83 -0.57
C GLU A 100 -7.52 2.61 -1.00
N TYR A 101 -7.85 3.65 -0.26
CA TYR A 101 -9.01 4.49 -0.57
C TYR A 101 -8.88 5.14 -1.96
N ALA A 102 -7.71 5.73 -2.27
CA ALA A 102 -7.48 6.38 -3.56
C ALA A 102 -7.65 5.39 -4.73
N GLY A 103 -7.06 4.21 -4.65
CA GLY A 103 -7.17 3.20 -5.70
C GLY A 103 -8.58 2.66 -5.90
N LEU A 104 -9.32 2.46 -4.82
CA LEU A 104 -10.74 2.09 -4.90
C LEU A 104 -11.59 3.21 -5.50
N ARG A 105 -11.26 4.48 -5.23
CA ARG A 105 -11.90 5.64 -5.87
C ARG A 105 -11.59 5.74 -7.36
N VAL A 106 -10.38 5.36 -7.78
CA VAL A 106 -10.03 5.25 -9.20
C VAL A 106 -10.91 4.21 -9.89
N ILE A 107 -11.03 3.01 -9.31
CA ILE A 107 -11.90 1.96 -9.84
C ILE A 107 -13.34 2.46 -9.96
N ARG A 108 -13.85 3.14 -8.93
CA ARG A 108 -15.20 3.67 -8.96
C ARG A 108 -15.39 4.71 -10.07
N ALA A 109 -14.48 5.65 -10.18
CA ALA A 109 -14.52 6.68 -11.23
C ALA A 109 -14.46 6.06 -12.62
N TYR A 110 -13.63 5.05 -12.82
CA TYR A 110 -13.57 4.29 -14.06
C TYR A 110 -14.90 3.60 -14.39
N GLN A 111 -15.49 2.88 -13.43
CA GLN A 111 -16.79 2.23 -13.65
C GLN A 111 -17.89 3.26 -13.98
N GLU A 112 -17.88 4.42 -13.34
CA GLU A 112 -18.81 5.51 -13.65
C GLU A 112 -18.57 6.06 -15.06
N SER A 113 -17.31 6.24 -15.49
CA SER A 113 -16.95 6.79 -16.80
C SER A 113 -17.39 5.90 -17.97
N ILE A 114 -17.41 4.58 -17.77
CA ILE A 114 -17.87 3.61 -18.78
C ILE A 114 -19.36 3.25 -18.65
N GLY A 115 -20.12 4.02 -17.86
CA GLY A 115 -21.56 3.82 -17.68
C GLY A 115 -21.92 2.63 -16.77
N GLN A 116 -20.98 2.11 -16.01
CA GLN A 116 -21.17 0.97 -15.10
C GLN A 116 -21.14 1.37 -13.61
N GLY A 117 -21.53 2.60 -13.28
CA GLY A 117 -21.55 3.11 -11.90
C GLY A 117 -22.47 2.34 -10.93
N HIS A 118 -23.32 1.43 -11.44
CA HIS A 118 -24.11 0.50 -10.63
C HIS A 118 -23.26 -0.60 -9.96
N ARG A 119 -22.05 -0.87 -10.45
CA ARG A 119 -21.12 -1.84 -9.86
C ARG A 119 -20.61 -1.32 -8.53
N ASN A 120 -21.06 -1.91 -7.45
CA ASN A 120 -20.82 -1.42 -6.09
C ASN A 120 -20.31 -2.50 -5.11
N LYS A 121 -19.97 -3.70 -5.61
CA LYS A 121 -19.48 -4.79 -4.78
C LYS A 121 -17.98 -5.03 -4.99
N VAL A 122 -17.30 -5.35 -3.90
CA VAL A 122 -15.88 -5.74 -3.91
C VAL A 122 -15.75 -7.11 -3.24
N LEU A 123 -15.18 -8.08 -3.94
CA LEU A 123 -14.78 -9.36 -3.36
C LEU A 123 -13.50 -9.18 -2.56
N ILE A 124 -13.43 -9.78 -1.37
CA ILE A 124 -12.26 -9.69 -0.49
C ILE A 124 -12.05 -11.06 0.16
N PRO A 125 -10.86 -11.70 -0.02
CA PRO A 125 -10.55 -12.96 0.65
C PRO A 125 -10.58 -12.82 2.18
N ALA A 126 -10.98 -13.87 2.87
CA ALA A 126 -11.01 -13.93 4.34
C ALA A 126 -9.63 -13.72 4.98
N SER A 127 -8.54 -13.99 4.24
CA SER A 127 -7.15 -13.73 4.65
C SER A 127 -6.71 -12.28 4.53
N ALA A 128 -7.54 -11.38 4.00
CA ALA A 128 -7.18 -9.99 3.76
C ALA A 128 -6.92 -9.22 5.07
N HIS A 129 -6.08 -8.20 4.99
CA HIS A 129 -5.88 -7.28 6.10
C HIS A 129 -7.17 -6.54 6.43
N GLY A 130 -7.42 -6.29 7.71
CA GLY A 130 -8.67 -5.65 8.18
C GLY A 130 -8.94 -4.25 7.62
N THR A 131 -7.91 -3.54 7.10
CA THR A 131 -8.10 -2.26 6.43
C THR A 131 -8.75 -2.40 5.05
N ASN A 132 -8.61 -3.52 4.37
CA ASN A 132 -9.16 -3.70 3.02
C ASN A 132 -10.70 -3.57 3.00
N PRO A 133 -11.47 -4.31 3.82
CA PRO A 133 -12.92 -4.10 3.87
C PRO A 133 -13.31 -2.71 4.38
N ALA A 134 -12.56 -2.13 5.31
CA ALA A 134 -12.83 -0.78 5.81
C ALA A 134 -12.66 0.28 4.71
N SER A 135 -11.58 0.20 3.94
CA SER A 135 -11.32 1.11 2.80
C SER A 135 -12.36 0.93 1.69
N ALA A 136 -12.81 -0.30 1.43
CA ALA A 136 -13.87 -0.56 0.45
C ALA A 136 -15.19 0.10 0.86
N VAL A 137 -15.60 -0.03 2.12
CA VAL A 137 -16.80 0.63 2.65
C VAL A 137 -16.66 2.16 2.60
N GLN A 138 -15.50 2.69 2.98
CA GLN A 138 -15.21 4.12 2.92
C GLN A 138 -15.30 4.66 1.48
N ALA A 139 -14.89 3.88 0.49
CA ALA A 139 -14.99 4.24 -0.92
C ALA A 139 -16.41 4.08 -1.50
N GLY A 140 -17.37 3.62 -0.69
CA GLY A 140 -18.78 3.48 -1.04
C GLY A 140 -19.13 2.13 -1.69
N PHE A 141 -18.31 1.09 -1.46
CA PHE A 141 -18.59 -0.27 -1.90
C PHE A 141 -19.19 -1.13 -0.79
N THR A 142 -19.88 -2.18 -1.20
CA THR A 142 -20.29 -3.28 -0.32
C THR A 142 -19.30 -4.43 -0.48
N THR A 143 -18.85 -5.00 0.63
CA THR A 143 -17.89 -6.09 0.61
C THR A 143 -18.58 -7.46 0.56
N VAL A 144 -18.01 -8.37 -0.23
CA VAL A 144 -18.38 -9.79 -0.27
C VAL A 144 -17.14 -10.58 0.08
N THR A 145 -17.21 -11.39 1.15
CA THR A 145 -16.04 -12.17 1.60
C THR A 145 -15.95 -13.46 0.80
N CYS A 146 -14.77 -13.74 0.25
CA CYS A 146 -14.39 -15.00 -0.36
C CYS A 146 -13.69 -15.90 0.66
N ALA A 147 -14.02 -17.19 0.68
CA ALA A 147 -13.40 -18.16 1.58
C ALA A 147 -11.94 -18.43 1.20
N CYS A 148 -11.17 -18.92 2.17
CA CYS A 148 -9.86 -19.51 1.97
C CYS A 148 -9.94 -21.01 2.26
N ASP A 149 -9.08 -21.80 1.59
CA ASP A 149 -8.93 -23.22 1.84
C ASP A 149 -8.17 -23.50 3.17
N GLU A 150 -7.99 -24.77 3.51
CA GLU A 150 -7.27 -25.19 4.72
C GLU A 150 -5.78 -24.82 4.68
N GLN A 151 -5.21 -24.59 3.51
CA GLN A 151 -3.84 -24.17 3.30
C GLN A 151 -3.69 -22.64 3.33
N GLY A 152 -4.80 -21.90 3.33
CA GLY A 152 -4.86 -20.45 3.38
C GLY A 152 -4.83 -19.77 2.01
N ASN A 153 -4.91 -20.52 0.90
CA ASN A 153 -5.14 -19.97 -0.43
C ASN A 153 -6.59 -19.53 -0.60
N VAL A 154 -6.86 -18.71 -1.60
CA VAL A 154 -8.23 -18.39 -1.99
C VAL A 154 -8.95 -19.66 -2.45
N ASP A 155 -10.13 -19.94 -1.90
CA ASP A 155 -10.97 -21.04 -2.38
C ASP A 155 -11.51 -20.67 -3.77
N MET A 156 -10.97 -21.33 -4.80
CA MET A 156 -11.29 -21.07 -6.20
C MET A 156 -12.75 -21.41 -6.55
N ALA A 157 -13.34 -22.39 -5.88
CA ALA A 157 -14.74 -22.75 -6.11
C ALA A 157 -15.68 -21.65 -5.56
N ASP A 158 -15.40 -21.17 -4.35
CA ASP A 158 -16.14 -20.07 -3.73
C ASP A 158 -15.93 -18.75 -4.49
N LEU A 159 -14.70 -18.46 -4.93
CA LEU A 159 -14.40 -17.29 -5.75
C LEU A 159 -15.23 -17.26 -7.04
N ARG A 160 -15.24 -18.38 -7.80
CA ARG A 160 -16.00 -18.49 -9.03
C ARG A 160 -17.49 -18.32 -8.80
N ALA A 161 -18.02 -18.99 -7.77
CA ALA A 161 -19.44 -18.91 -7.43
C ALA A 161 -19.83 -17.46 -7.09
N LYS A 162 -19.07 -16.78 -6.24
CA LYS A 162 -19.34 -15.40 -5.82
C LYS A 162 -19.12 -14.38 -6.94
N ALA A 163 -18.13 -14.60 -7.79
CA ALA A 163 -17.91 -13.75 -8.96
C ALA A 163 -19.09 -13.84 -9.94
N GLU A 164 -19.59 -15.03 -10.23
CA GLU A 164 -20.74 -15.22 -11.10
C GLU A 164 -22.04 -14.70 -10.48
N GLU A 165 -22.30 -14.99 -9.19
CA GLU A 165 -23.47 -14.50 -8.46
C GLU A 165 -23.53 -12.95 -8.46
N ASN A 166 -22.40 -12.29 -8.40
CA ASN A 166 -22.32 -10.82 -8.30
C ASN A 166 -21.87 -10.16 -9.60
N LYS A 167 -21.80 -10.88 -10.71
CA LYS A 167 -21.22 -10.46 -11.97
C LYS A 167 -21.65 -9.07 -12.44
N ASP A 168 -22.95 -8.78 -12.35
CA ASP A 168 -23.50 -7.49 -12.80
C ASP A 168 -23.21 -6.32 -11.85
N SER A 169 -22.91 -6.62 -10.59
CA SER A 169 -22.66 -5.61 -9.54
C SER A 169 -21.22 -5.58 -9.04
N LEU A 170 -20.38 -6.51 -9.52
CA LEU A 170 -18.99 -6.61 -9.09
C LEU A 170 -18.15 -5.50 -9.71
N ALA A 171 -17.56 -4.66 -8.87
CA ALA A 171 -16.64 -3.59 -9.27
C ALA A 171 -15.18 -4.05 -9.24
N ALA A 172 -14.80 -4.80 -8.21
CA ALA A 172 -13.42 -5.25 -8.04
C ALA A 172 -13.30 -6.51 -7.16
N LEU A 173 -12.14 -7.16 -7.31
CA LEU A 173 -11.54 -8.00 -6.27
C LEU A 173 -10.42 -7.19 -5.59
N MET A 174 -10.34 -7.23 -4.27
CA MET A 174 -9.22 -6.66 -3.53
C MET A 174 -8.44 -7.79 -2.84
N ILE A 175 -7.22 -8.04 -3.29
CA ILE A 175 -6.39 -9.17 -2.88
C ILE A 175 -5.00 -8.71 -2.44
N THR A 176 -4.42 -9.35 -1.44
CA THR A 176 -3.02 -9.16 -1.00
C THR A 176 -2.17 -10.29 -1.57
N TYR A 177 -1.02 -9.96 -2.17
CA TYR A 177 -0.14 -10.96 -2.75
C TYR A 177 1.34 -10.66 -2.44
N PRO A 178 2.09 -11.56 -1.77
CA PRO A 178 1.57 -12.75 -1.06
C PRO A 178 0.51 -12.40 -0.02
N SER A 179 -0.31 -13.39 0.38
CA SER A 179 -1.41 -13.15 1.33
C SER A 179 -0.90 -12.67 2.70
N THR A 180 -1.81 -12.21 3.56
CA THR A 180 -1.49 -11.83 4.95
C THR A 180 -0.88 -13.00 5.75
N HIS A 181 -1.16 -14.23 5.35
CA HIS A 181 -0.55 -15.42 5.93
C HIS A 181 0.82 -15.77 5.33
N GLY A 182 1.32 -15.00 4.37
CA GLY A 182 2.59 -15.23 3.68
C GLY A 182 2.53 -16.29 2.59
N ILE A 183 1.35 -16.61 2.09
CA ILE A 183 1.13 -17.62 1.06
C ILE A 183 1.13 -16.96 -0.31
N PHE A 184 1.89 -17.53 -1.24
CA PHE A 184 1.82 -17.20 -2.66
C PHE A 184 0.66 -17.99 -3.30
N GLU A 185 -0.38 -17.27 -3.70
CA GLU A 185 -1.47 -17.84 -4.47
C GLU A 185 -0.93 -18.41 -5.79
N THR A 186 -0.96 -19.72 -5.94
CA THR A 186 -0.47 -20.38 -7.15
C THR A 186 -1.32 -20.04 -8.37
N GLU A 187 -2.60 -19.75 -8.15
CA GLU A 187 -3.60 -19.47 -9.17
C GLU A 187 -3.91 -17.99 -9.35
N ILE A 188 -2.99 -17.10 -8.88
CA ILE A 188 -3.22 -15.65 -8.91
C ILE A 188 -3.57 -15.11 -10.30
N VAL A 189 -2.95 -15.64 -11.35
CA VAL A 189 -3.23 -15.22 -12.74
C VAL A 189 -4.65 -15.62 -13.14
N GLU A 190 -5.07 -16.84 -12.79
CA GLU A 190 -6.43 -17.33 -13.04
C GLU A 190 -7.47 -16.53 -12.25
N ILE A 191 -7.17 -16.18 -11.00
CA ILE A 191 -8.02 -15.29 -10.18
C ILE A 191 -8.25 -13.96 -10.91
N CYS A 192 -7.18 -13.32 -11.40
CA CYS A 192 -7.30 -12.08 -12.17
C CYS A 192 -8.19 -12.26 -13.42
N GLN A 193 -8.00 -13.33 -14.16
CA GLN A 193 -8.79 -13.62 -15.37
C GLN A 193 -10.28 -13.81 -15.07
N ILE A 194 -10.63 -14.51 -13.98
CA ILE A 194 -12.04 -14.69 -13.56
C ILE A 194 -12.68 -13.33 -13.28
N ILE A 195 -11.99 -12.46 -12.57
CA ILE A 195 -12.51 -11.13 -12.21
C ILE A 195 -12.67 -10.24 -13.45
N HIS A 196 -11.70 -10.23 -14.33
CA HIS A 196 -11.78 -9.48 -15.59
C HIS A 196 -12.92 -10.00 -16.50
N ALA A 197 -13.15 -11.32 -16.54
CA ALA A 197 -14.27 -11.89 -17.29
C ALA A 197 -15.64 -11.44 -16.77
N CYS A 198 -15.73 -10.99 -15.54
CA CYS A 198 -16.92 -10.37 -14.95
C CYS A 198 -17.01 -8.85 -15.24
N GLY A 199 -16.05 -8.25 -15.92
CA GLY A 199 -15.97 -6.80 -16.15
C GLY A 199 -15.55 -5.99 -14.92
N ALA A 200 -14.98 -6.65 -13.91
CA ALA A 200 -14.49 -6.04 -12.69
C ALA A 200 -12.97 -5.85 -12.75
N GLN A 201 -12.44 -5.00 -11.86
CA GLN A 201 -11.02 -4.68 -11.77
C GLN A 201 -10.34 -5.50 -10.65
N VAL A 202 -9.04 -5.73 -10.78
CA VAL A 202 -8.22 -6.36 -9.73
C VAL A 202 -7.42 -5.31 -9.01
N TYR A 203 -7.73 -5.11 -7.73
CA TYR A 203 -6.95 -4.30 -6.80
C TYR A 203 -6.00 -5.21 -6.04
N MET A 204 -4.70 -5.02 -6.21
CA MET A 204 -3.68 -5.72 -5.43
C MET A 204 -3.18 -4.85 -4.27
N ASP A 205 -3.34 -5.33 -3.05
CA ASP A 205 -2.68 -4.72 -1.89
C ASP A 205 -1.19 -5.05 -1.94
N GLY A 206 -0.40 -4.08 -2.35
CA GLY A 206 1.06 -4.15 -2.45
C GLY A 206 1.76 -3.42 -1.31
N ALA A 207 1.13 -3.29 -0.16
CA ALA A 207 1.70 -2.63 1.01
C ALA A 207 3.10 -3.14 1.35
N ASN A 208 3.37 -4.42 1.09
CA ASN A 208 4.70 -5.01 1.18
C ASN A 208 5.06 -5.70 -0.14
N MET A 209 6.03 -5.13 -0.85
CA MET A 209 6.53 -5.63 -2.14
C MET A 209 7.83 -6.45 -2.01
N ASN A 210 8.31 -6.74 -0.80
CA ASN A 210 9.60 -7.43 -0.59
C ASN A 210 9.70 -8.77 -1.31
N ALA A 211 8.58 -9.48 -1.46
CA ALA A 211 8.54 -10.78 -2.11
C ALA A 211 8.38 -10.72 -3.64
N GLN A 212 8.11 -9.54 -4.19
CA GLN A 212 7.83 -9.36 -5.61
C GLN A 212 8.96 -8.63 -6.36
N VAL A 213 9.53 -7.58 -5.77
CA VAL A 213 10.53 -6.74 -6.44
C VAL A 213 11.71 -7.55 -6.97
N GLY A 214 11.97 -7.42 -8.27
CA GLY A 214 13.03 -8.16 -8.97
C GLY A 214 12.66 -9.59 -9.41
N LEU A 215 11.50 -10.12 -9.00
CA LEU A 215 11.02 -11.46 -9.36
C LEU A 215 9.74 -11.40 -10.20
N THR A 216 8.82 -10.56 -9.82
CA THR A 216 7.54 -10.33 -10.50
C THR A 216 7.04 -8.93 -10.17
N ASN A 217 5.89 -8.54 -10.72
CA ASN A 217 5.23 -7.28 -10.38
C ASN A 217 3.71 -7.38 -10.56
N PRO A 218 2.94 -6.48 -9.92
CA PRO A 218 1.48 -6.50 -9.98
C PRO A 218 0.90 -6.42 -11.40
N GLY A 219 1.47 -5.56 -12.26
CA GLY A 219 1.02 -5.42 -13.65
C GLY A 219 1.19 -6.70 -14.45
N PHE A 220 2.33 -7.40 -14.30
CA PHE A 220 2.59 -8.67 -14.96
C PHE A 220 1.65 -9.79 -14.48
N ILE A 221 1.29 -9.79 -13.19
CA ILE A 221 0.37 -10.76 -12.60
C ILE A 221 -1.06 -10.57 -13.13
N GLY A 222 -1.42 -9.35 -13.52
CA GLY A 222 -2.74 -9.00 -14.03
C GLY A 222 -3.58 -8.13 -13.10
N ALA A 223 -2.95 -7.45 -12.14
CA ALA A 223 -3.63 -6.42 -11.35
C ALA A 223 -3.82 -5.14 -12.17
N ASP A 224 -4.88 -4.39 -11.85
CA ASP A 224 -5.20 -3.11 -12.49
C ASP A 224 -4.82 -1.92 -11.62
N VAL A 225 -4.84 -2.10 -10.31
CA VAL A 225 -4.53 -1.09 -9.30
C VAL A 225 -3.70 -1.71 -8.19
N CYS A 226 -2.69 -0.99 -7.71
CA CYS A 226 -1.89 -1.42 -6.57
C CYS A 226 -1.45 -0.20 -5.76
N HIS A 227 -1.60 -0.25 -4.43
CA HIS A 227 -0.92 0.70 -3.56
C HIS A 227 0.35 0.09 -2.99
N LEU A 228 1.30 0.95 -2.65
CA LEU A 228 2.55 0.58 -2.00
C LEU A 228 2.68 1.30 -0.66
N ASN A 229 3.51 0.76 0.23
CA ASN A 229 3.98 1.49 1.40
C ASN A 229 5.49 1.65 1.31
N LEU A 230 5.98 2.84 0.98
CA LEU A 230 7.42 3.06 0.79
C LEU A 230 8.23 2.75 2.05
N HIS A 231 7.65 2.94 3.23
CA HIS A 231 8.29 2.63 4.51
C HIS A 231 8.38 1.12 4.83
N LYS A 232 7.80 0.25 4.02
CA LYS A 232 7.88 -1.22 4.22
C LYS A 232 8.95 -1.87 3.37
N THR A 233 8.89 -1.70 2.06
CA THR A 233 9.82 -2.33 1.10
C THR A 233 11.01 -1.42 0.82
N PHE A 234 10.79 -0.11 0.77
CA PHE A 234 11.79 0.91 0.47
C PHE A 234 12.23 1.63 1.75
N ALA A 235 13.14 2.57 1.63
CA ALA A 235 13.58 3.40 2.74
C ALA A 235 12.68 4.65 2.86
N SER A 236 12.15 4.87 4.05
CA SER A 236 11.40 6.09 4.39
C SER A 236 11.49 6.32 5.89
N PRO A 237 11.77 7.53 6.37
CA PRO A 237 11.85 7.80 7.80
C PRO A 237 10.52 7.62 8.51
N HIS A 238 9.39 7.76 7.82
CA HIS A 238 8.03 7.51 8.33
C HIS A 238 7.74 8.27 9.65
N GLY A 239 8.35 9.42 9.85
CA GLY A 239 8.22 10.25 11.04
C GLY A 239 8.48 9.55 12.37
N GLY A 240 9.27 8.46 12.37
CA GLY A 240 9.42 7.61 13.54
C GLY A 240 8.21 6.69 13.82
N GLY A 241 7.34 6.45 12.83
CA GLY A 241 6.14 5.62 12.92
C GLY A 241 4.82 6.37 12.71
N GLY A 242 4.86 7.49 12.00
CA GLY A 242 3.70 8.34 11.72
C GLY A 242 3.51 8.60 10.23
N PRO A 243 3.86 9.79 9.72
CA PRO A 243 3.63 10.15 8.32
C PRO A 243 4.32 9.20 7.37
N GLY A 244 3.64 8.83 6.31
CA GLY A 244 4.17 7.92 5.29
C GLY A 244 3.79 8.34 3.90
N VAL A 245 4.19 7.54 2.92
CA VAL A 245 3.78 7.67 1.53
C VAL A 245 3.24 6.34 1.07
N GLY A 246 2.01 6.34 0.57
CA GLY A 246 1.31 5.18 0.04
C GLY A 246 1.00 5.37 -1.44
N PRO A 247 1.99 5.30 -2.34
CA PRO A 247 1.77 5.53 -3.76
C PRO A 247 0.68 4.63 -4.29
N ILE A 248 -0.16 5.18 -5.17
CA ILE A 248 -1.13 4.40 -5.93
C ILE A 248 -0.64 4.27 -7.37
N CYS A 249 -0.60 3.04 -7.86
CA CYS A 249 -0.15 2.68 -9.19
C CYS A 249 -1.30 2.04 -9.96
N VAL A 250 -1.47 2.39 -11.22
CA VAL A 250 -2.61 1.96 -12.03
C VAL A 250 -2.23 1.55 -13.44
N ALA A 251 -2.98 0.61 -14.00
CA ALA A 251 -2.88 0.20 -15.40
C ALA A 251 -3.29 1.34 -16.35
N GLU A 252 -2.88 1.26 -17.61
CA GLU A 252 -3.04 2.33 -18.61
C GLU A 252 -4.50 2.77 -18.80
N HIS A 253 -5.44 1.85 -18.78
CA HIS A 253 -6.86 2.17 -18.96
C HIS A 253 -7.49 2.93 -17.77
N LEU A 254 -6.75 3.10 -16.67
CA LEU A 254 -7.15 3.81 -15.46
C LEU A 254 -6.40 5.15 -15.26
N VAL A 255 -5.56 5.54 -16.23
CA VAL A 255 -4.80 6.81 -16.19
C VAL A 255 -5.69 7.99 -16.54
#